data_5e32dc70295b34a860cea423d09c9c67
#
_entry.id   5e32dc70295b34a860cea423d09c9c67
#
_cell.length_a   1.000
_cell.length_b   1.000
_cell.length_c   1.000
_cell.angle_alpha   90.00
_cell.angle_beta   90.00
_cell.angle_gamma   90.00
#
_symmetry.space_group_name_H-M   'P 1'
#
loop_
_entity.id
_entity.type
_entity.pdbx_description
1 polymer ?
#
loop_
_entity_poly.entity_id
_entity_poly.type
_entity_poly.pdbx_seq_one_letter_code
_entity_poly.pdbx_strand_id
1 'polypeptide(L)'
;MLVESLRATTVAGNPEEFFQYLPSTSRSPQPRQWFEGVTDEAVLSLLAPLEPGVEDTRTAEQWRDQLLSLGRTPNGVWGGKLMWNQVSLLLDRAAGLPHRSGADLRSALDEVLGTDITFIHVYRPDVVDQAVSMWRAVQTQVWRDDATPPAPNDGAEYNAEGIAHLARILRDQERGWRDWFAAENLSPLEVSFTDLVADPQATTAKVLLALGLDPDLAPPPPLKRQSDGRSREWAERYRVEATAKGYPV
;
A
#
# COMPACT_ATOMS: atom_id res chain seq x y z
N MET A 1 7.37 1.48 -6.44
CA MET A 1 7.65 2.44 -7.53
C MET A 1 7.69 3.88 -7.04
N LEU A 2 6.56 4.62 -6.74
CA LEU A 2 6.67 6.01 -6.27
C LEU A 2 7.49 6.14 -4.98
N VAL A 3 7.26 5.25 -4.00
CA VAL A 3 8.04 5.19 -2.74
C VAL A 3 9.54 5.08 -3.01
N GLU A 4 9.96 4.18 -3.89
CA GLU A 4 11.37 4.01 -4.27
C GLU A 4 11.93 5.25 -4.98
N SER A 5 11.14 5.86 -5.89
CA SER A 5 11.55 7.08 -6.57
C SER A 5 11.72 8.24 -5.58
N LEU A 6 10.79 8.44 -4.64
CA LEU A 6 10.90 9.48 -3.61
C LEU A 6 12.10 9.24 -2.68
N ARG A 7 12.34 8.01 -2.24
CA ARG A 7 13.52 7.64 -1.44
C ARG A 7 14.84 7.94 -2.18
N ALA A 8 14.88 7.64 -3.47
CA ALA A 8 16.06 7.89 -4.30
C ALA A 8 16.39 9.38 -4.44
N THR A 9 15.44 10.30 -4.23
CA THR A 9 15.70 11.75 -4.20
C THR A 9 16.51 12.19 -2.99
N THR A 10 16.47 11.44 -1.88
CA THR A 10 17.10 11.76 -0.59
C THR A 10 16.59 13.05 0.10
N VAL A 11 15.59 13.71 -0.45
CA VAL A 11 15.02 14.97 0.06
C VAL A 11 13.52 14.91 0.35
N ALA A 12 12.80 13.90 -0.16
CA ALA A 12 11.35 13.76 -0.04
C ALA A 12 10.91 12.82 1.10
N GLY A 13 11.69 12.74 2.16
CA GLY A 13 11.52 11.77 3.21
C GLY A 13 12.06 10.39 2.82
N ASN A 14 11.91 9.43 3.73
CA ASN A 14 12.26 8.03 3.51
C ASN A 14 10.99 7.16 3.66
N PRO A 15 10.02 7.25 2.71
CA PRO A 15 8.74 6.63 2.88
C PRO A 15 8.82 5.11 2.93
N GLU A 16 8.17 4.55 3.95
CA GLU A 16 7.97 3.12 4.16
C GLU A 16 6.58 2.87 4.76
N GLU A 17 6.17 1.60 4.88
CA GLU A 17 4.92 1.21 5.53
C GLU A 17 5.09 1.13 7.06
N PHE A 18 5.27 2.26 7.72
CA PHE A 18 5.51 2.34 9.16
C PHE A 18 4.31 1.99 10.03
N PHE A 19 3.10 2.00 9.46
CA PHE A 19 1.84 1.80 10.18
C PHE A 19 1.40 0.35 10.22
N GLN A 20 2.10 -0.52 9.54
CA GLN A 20 1.92 -1.96 9.66
C GLN A 20 2.37 -2.42 11.03
N TYR A 21 1.42 -2.79 11.86
CA TYR A 21 1.68 -3.40 13.15
C TYR A 21 0.87 -4.67 13.28
N LEU A 22 1.57 -5.78 13.31
CA LEU A 22 0.98 -7.09 13.48
C LEU A 22 1.49 -7.69 14.79
N PRO A 23 0.70 -7.65 15.87
CA PRO A 23 1.15 -8.10 17.18
C PRO A 23 1.48 -9.59 17.22
N SER A 24 0.93 -10.38 16.29
CA SER A 24 1.14 -11.82 16.23
C SER A 24 2.29 -12.25 15.32
N THR A 25 2.90 -11.34 14.57
CA THR A 25 3.95 -11.68 13.62
C THR A 25 4.84 -10.48 13.28
N SER A 26 6.13 -10.72 13.04
CA SER A 26 7.06 -9.71 12.54
C SER A 26 6.94 -9.49 11.03
N ARG A 27 6.16 -10.32 10.32
CA ARG A 27 5.96 -10.22 8.88
C ARG A 27 4.61 -9.63 8.56
N SER A 28 4.63 -8.68 7.68
CA SER A 28 3.44 -8.09 7.13
C SER A 28 3.69 -7.79 5.64
N PRO A 29 2.65 -7.89 4.81
CA PRO A 29 1.28 -8.30 5.13
C PRO A 29 1.15 -9.81 5.31
N GLN A 30 0.20 -10.24 6.16
CA GLN A 30 -0.15 -11.64 6.33
C GLN A 30 -1.31 -12.02 5.40
N PRO A 31 -1.15 -12.98 4.50
CA PRO A 31 -2.16 -13.29 3.47
C PRO A 31 -3.54 -13.58 4.03
N ARG A 32 -3.62 -14.41 5.07
CA ARG A 32 -4.89 -14.84 5.64
C ARG A 32 -5.70 -13.72 6.30
N GLN A 33 -5.09 -12.62 6.69
CA GLN A 33 -5.82 -11.49 7.27
C GLN A 33 -6.76 -10.80 6.27
N TRP A 34 -6.38 -10.78 4.98
CA TRP A 34 -7.27 -10.26 3.95
C TRP A 34 -8.43 -11.19 3.59
N PHE A 35 -8.41 -12.43 4.07
CA PHE A 35 -9.41 -13.46 3.81
C PHE A 35 -10.19 -13.83 5.08
N GLU A 36 -10.22 -12.94 6.07
CA GLU A 36 -11.06 -13.11 7.24
C GLU A 36 -12.54 -13.24 6.83
N GLY A 37 -13.23 -14.24 7.36
CA GLY A 37 -14.61 -14.55 7.00
C GLY A 37 -14.80 -15.34 5.70
N VAL A 38 -13.77 -15.60 4.92
CA VAL A 38 -13.82 -16.52 3.77
C VAL A 38 -13.74 -17.95 4.27
N THR A 39 -14.70 -18.79 3.84
CA THR A 39 -14.81 -20.21 4.24
C THR A 39 -14.54 -21.18 3.08
N ASP A 40 -14.28 -20.67 1.87
CA ASP A 40 -13.97 -21.50 0.70
C ASP A 40 -12.56 -22.08 0.79
N GLU A 41 -12.48 -23.38 1.08
CA GLU A 41 -11.22 -24.10 1.18
C GLU A 41 -10.41 -24.09 -0.12
N ALA A 42 -11.06 -24.00 -1.28
CA ALA A 42 -10.37 -23.90 -2.57
C ALA A 42 -9.63 -22.56 -2.71
N VAL A 43 -10.10 -21.50 -2.05
CA VAL A 43 -9.41 -20.23 -1.96
C VAL A 43 -8.33 -20.26 -0.88
N LEU A 44 -8.71 -20.71 0.33
CA LEU A 44 -7.83 -20.65 1.51
C LEU A 44 -6.58 -21.54 1.38
N SER A 45 -6.70 -22.68 0.69
CA SER A 45 -5.57 -23.60 0.46
C SER A 45 -4.48 -23.03 -0.45
N LEU A 46 -4.80 -22.02 -1.26
CA LEU A 46 -3.85 -21.34 -2.15
C LEU A 46 -3.06 -20.23 -1.47
N LEU A 47 -3.51 -19.77 -0.29
CA LEU A 47 -2.84 -18.69 0.43
C LEU A 47 -1.56 -19.20 1.10
N ALA A 48 -0.52 -18.38 1.06
CA ALA A 48 0.67 -18.66 1.85
C ALA A 48 0.32 -18.82 3.34
N PRO A 49 1.01 -19.73 4.05
CA PRO A 49 0.76 -19.95 5.47
C PRO A 49 1.06 -18.69 6.28
N LEU A 50 0.39 -18.58 7.46
CA LEU A 50 0.78 -17.60 8.46
C LEU A 50 2.17 -17.95 8.99
N GLU A 51 3.05 -16.95 9.02
CA GLU A 51 4.35 -17.11 9.65
C GLU A 51 4.29 -16.57 11.08
N PRO A 52 4.76 -17.33 12.05
CA PRO A 52 4.89 -16.83 13.42
C PRO A 52 5.86 -15.66 13.44
N GLY A 53 5.51 -14.60 14.14
CA GLY A 53 6.34 -13.44 14.35
C GLY A 53 6.62 -13.19 15.82
N VAL A 54 7.38 -12.15 16.08
CA VAL A 54 7.64 -11.67 17.44
C VAL A 54 6.70 -10.50 17.71
N GLU A 55 6.06 -10.52 18.88
CA GLU A 55 5.22 -9.41 19.31
C GLU A 55 6.03 -8.11 19.39
N ASP A 56 5.45 -7.01 18.94
CA ASP A 56 6.05 -5.70 19.12
C ASP A 56 5.77 -5.16 20.52
N THR A 57 6.79 -5.16 21.36
CA THR A 57 6.72 -4.73 22.76
C THR A 57 6.99 -3.23 22.96
N ARG A 58 7.19 -2.45 21.89
CA ARG A 58 7.43 -1.01 21.99
C ARG A 58 6.20 -0.30 22.56
N THR A 59 6.42 0.71 23.39
CA THR A 59 5.35 1.66 23.76
C THR A 59 4.93 2.48 22.53
N ALA A 60 3.76 3.12 22.59
CA ALA A 60 3.28 3.99 21.51
C ALA A 60 4.26 5.14 21.22
N GLU A 61 4.89 5.69 22.26
CA GLU A 61 5.92 6.74 22.14
C GLU A 61 7.17 6.21 21.44
N GLN A 62 7.70 5.06 21.87
CA GLN A 62 8.87 4.44 21.25
C GLN A 62 8.62 4.11 19.77
N TRP A 63 7.43 3.61 19.46
CA TRP A 63 7.01 3.35 18.08
C TRP A 63 6.96 4.65 17.27
N ARG A 64 6.31 5.71 17.78
CA ARG A 64 6.24 7.02 17.14
C ARG A 64 7.64 7.60 16.89
N ASP A 65 8.49 7.64 17.90
CA ASP A 65 9.82 8.22 17.80
C ASP A 65 10.68 7.47 16.77
N GLN A 66 10.54 6.16 16.70
CA GLN A 66 11.23 5.35 15.71
C GLN A 66 10.74 5.62 14.29
N LEU A 67 9.43 5.66 14.03
CA LEU A 67 8.91 5.94 12.70
C LEU A 67 9.28 7.36 12.23
N LEU A 68 9.27 8.34 13.14
CA LEU A 68 9.68 9.71 12.83
C LEU A 68 11.18 9.78 12.48
N SER A 69 12.00 9.02 13.16
CA SER A 69 13.44 8.93 12.87
C SER A 69 13.71 8.26 11.52
N LEU A 70 13.07 7.10 11.27
CA LEU A 70 13.30 6.30 10.06
C LEU A 70 12.75 6.95 8.78
N GLY A 71 11.62 7.63 8.89
CA GLY A 71 10.94 8.27 7.75
C GLY A 71 11.54 9.60 7.32
N ARG A 72 12.52 10.16 8.05
CA ARG A 72 13.03 11.53 7.84
C ARG A 72 14.32 11.55 7.06
N THR A 73 14.40 12.47 6.11
CA THR A 73 15.65 12.83 5.40
C THR A 73 16.39 13.97 6.11
N PRO A 74 17.69 14.21 5.80
CA PRO A 74 18.50 15.23 6.48
C PRO A 74 17.98 16.67 6.40
N ASN A 75 17.17 16.99 5.37
CA ASN A 75 16.49 18.28 5.23
C ASN A 75 15.26 18.43 6.12
N GLY A 76 14.92 17.43 6.93
CA GLY A 76 13.81 17.44 7.88
C GLY A 76 12.48 16.94 7.33
N VAL A 77 12.36 16.67 6.02
CA VAL A 77 11.14 16.11 5.42
C VAL A 77 10.95 14.67 5.87
N TRP A 78 9.74 14.35 6.33
CA TRP A 78 9.33 13.00 6.66
C TRP A 78 8.44 12.44 5.55
N GLY A 79 8.57 11.15 5.25
CA GLY A 79 7.71 10.43 4.31
C GLY A 79 7.29 9.08 4.87
N GLY A 80 6.04 8.70 4.63
CA GLY A 80 5.49 7.39 4.98
C GLY A 80 4.39 6.96 4.03
N LYS A 81 4.09 5.65 4.01
CA LYS A 81 2.99 5.07 3.26
C LYS A 81 1.98 4.47 4.24
N LEU A 82 0.73 4.88 4.11
CA LEU A 82 -0.38 4.34 4.87
C LEU A 82 -1.37 3.68 3.91
N MET A 83 -1.70 2.43 4.15
CA MET A 83 -2.77 1.71 3.47
C MET A 83 -4.07 1.79 4.28
N TRP A 84 -5.23 1.80 3.62
CA TRP A 84 -6.50 1.91 4.34
C TRP A 84 -6.71 0.82 5.40
N ASN A 85 -6.32 -0.41 5.11
CA ASN A 85 -6.37 -1.52 6.07
C ASN A 85 -5.44 -1.38 7.28
N GLN A 86 -4.52 -0.41 7.27
CA GLN A 86 -3.62 -0.10 8.39
C GLN A 86 -4.17 1.01 9.30
N VAL A 87 -5.29 1.65 8.91
CA VAL A 87 -5.87 2.77 9.67
C VAL A 87 -6.26 2.34 11.08
N SER A 88 -6.91 1.19 11.25
CA SER A 88 -7.25 0.68 12.59
C SER A 88 -6.00 0.45 13.44
N LEU A 89 -4.94 -0.09 12.87
CA LEU A 89 -3.68 -0.33 13.57
C LEU A 89 -3.00 0.98 14.00
N LEU A 90 -3.05 2.00 13.14
CA LEU A 90 -2.59 3.35 13.49
C LEU A 90 -3.41 3.93 14.64
N LEU A 91 -4.74 3.82 14.60
CA LEU A 91 -5.63 4.31 15.65
C LEU A 91 -5.36 3.62 16.99
N ASP A 92 -5.20 2.30 16.98
CA ASP A 92 -4.89 1.51 18.17
C ASP A 92 -3.55 1.90 18.79
N ARG A 93 -2.53 2.12 17.94
CA ARG A 93 -1.21 2.59 18.42
C ARG A 93 -1.26 4.01 18.95
N ALA A 94 -1.90 4.92 18.21
CA ALA A 94 -2.04 6.31 18.64
C ALA A 94 -2.84 6.44 19.94
N ALA A 95 -3.76 5.50 20.23
CA ALA A 95 -4.50 5.47 21.50
C ALA A 95 -3.62 5.38 22.74
N GLY A 96 -2.42 4.84 22.61
CA GLY A 96 -1.44 4.75 23.70
C GLY A 96 -0.59 6.02 23.88
N LEU A 97 -0.74 7.05 23.03
CA LEU A 97 0.00 8.30 23.18
C LEU A 97 -0.64 9.21 24.25
N PRO A 98 0.17 9.94 25.03
CA PRO A 98 -0.30 10.63 26.23
C PRO A 98 -1.21 11.85 25.99
N HIS A 99 -1.22 12.43 24.79
CA HIS A 99 -1.90 13.70 24.49
C HIS A 99 -2.90 13.60 23.35
N ARG A 100 -3.56 12.45 23.21
CA ARG A 100 -4.51 12.25 22.12
C ARG A 100 -5.69 13.23 22.19
N SER A 101 -5.88 14.03 21.13
CA SER A 101 -6.93 15.03 21.03
C SER A 101 -8.27 14.47 20.53
N GLY A 102 -8.29 13.30 19.88
CA GLY A 102 -9.48 12.67 19.32
C GLY A 102 -9.28 11.18 19.03
N ALA A 103 -10.37 10.50 18.61
CA ALA A 103 -10.37 9.07 18.30
C ALA A 103 -10.35 8.77 16.79
N ASP A 104 -10.44 9.80 15.95
CA ASP A 104 -10.50 9.72 14.50
C ASP A 104 -9.11 9.68 13.86
N LEU A 105 -9.08 9.40 12.55
CA LEU A 105 -7.84 9.28 11.80
C LEU A 105 -7.07 10.60 11.70
N ARG A 106 -7.77 11.74 11.56
CA ARG A 106 -7.13 13.05 11.49
C ARG A 106 -6.35 13.35 12.76
N SER A 107 -7.01 13.21 13.91
CA SER A 107 -6.39 13.41 15.23
C SER A 107 -5.21 12.47 15.46
N ALA A 108 -5.32 11.20 15.03
CA ALA A 108 -4.22 10.24 15.15
C ALA A 108 -3.00 10.63 14.30
N LEU A 109 -3.22 11.08 13.06
CA LEU A 109 -2.14 11.54 12.19
C LEU A 109 -1.48 12.80 12.72
N ASP A 110 -2.27 13.78 13.17
CA ASP A 110 -1.77 15.03 13.75
C ASP A 110 -0.93 14.76 15.02
N GLU A 111 -1.34 13.81 15.86
CA GLU A 111 -0.61 13.41 17.07
C GLU A 111 0.71 12.71 16.75
N VAL A 112 0.70 11.81 15.75
CA VAL A 112 1.86 11.01 15.39
C VAL A 112 2.86 11.80 14.55
N LEU A 113 2.39 12.58 13.58
CA LEU A 113 3.22 13.21 12.54
C LEU A 113 3.31 14.74 12.67
N GLY A 114 2.37 15.38 13.39
CA GLY A 114 2.18 16.82 13.40
C GLY A 114 1.12 17.26 12.36
N THR A 115 0.78 18.55 12.37
CA THR A 115 -0.35 19.10 11.60
C THR A 115 -0.01 19.51 10.17
N ASP A 116 1.28 19.61 9.84
CA ASP A 116 1.75 20.03 8.50
C ASP A 116 1.98 18.79 7.62
N ILE A 117 0.87 18.19 7.15
CA ILE A 117 0.88 16.97 6.37
C ILE A 117 0.39 17.25 4.95
N THR A 118 1.23 16.93 3.96
CA THR A 118 0.83 16.87 2.55
C THR A 118 0.41 15.43 2.20
N PHE A 119 -0.84 15.26 1.78
CA PHE A 119 -1.37 13.96 1.36
C PHE A 119 -1.16 13.73 -0.13
N ILE A 120 -0.64 12.55 -0.47
CA ILE A 120 -0.48 12.09 -1.84
C ILE A 120 -1.31 10.82 -1.98
N HIS A 121 -2.39 10.90 -2.75
CA HIS A 121 -3.28 9.76 -3.00
C HIS A 121 -2.85 9.02 -4.26
N VAL A 122 -2.24 7.85 -4.08
CA VAL A 122 -1.83 6.98 -5.18
C VAL A 122 -2.92 5.95 -5.42
N TYR A 123 -3.57 6.01 -6.58
CA TYR A 123 -4.68 5.13 -6.91
C TYR A 123 -4.46 4.36 -8.21
N ARG A 124 -5.14 3.24 -8.37
CA ARG A 124 -5.16 2.45 -9.61
C ARG A 124 -6.55 2.50 -10.22
N PRO A 125 -6.70 3.06 -11.45
CA PRO A 125 -7.99 3.07 -12.14
C PRO A 125 -8.55 1.67 -12.40
N ASP A 126 -7.68 0.71 -12.70
CA ASP A 126 -8.04 -0.68 -12.97
C ASP A 126 -7.84 -1.55 -11.72
N VAL A 127 -8.96 -1.86 -11.07
CA VAL A 127 -8.98 -2.70 -9.86
C VAL A 127 -8.69 -4.17 -10.19
N VAL A 128 -9.03 -4.65 -11.39
CA VAL A 128 -8.82 -6.05 -11.77
C VAL A 128 -7.34 -6.37 -11.85
N ASP A 129 -6.57 -5.53 -12.53
CA ASP A 129 -5.12 -5.71 -12.63
C ASP A 129 -4.44 -5.64 -11.25
N GLN A 130 -4.96 -4.78 -10.37
CA GLN A 130 -4.48 -4.70 -8.99
C GLN A 130 -4.83 -5.95 -8.19
N ALA A 131 -6.06 -6.45 -8.29
CA ALA A 131 -6.52 -7.65 -7.61
C ALA A 131 -5.77 -8.90 -8.07
N VAL A 132 -5.52 -9.03 -9.36
CA VAL A 132 -4.71 -10.13 -9.92
C VAL A 132 -3.27 -10.07 -9.40
N SER A 133 -2.66 -8.89 -9.39
CA SER A 133 -1.31 -8.73 -8.83
C SER A 133 -1.27 -9.09 -7.35
N MET A 134 -2.25 -8.64 -6.57
CA MET A 134 -2.37 -8.94 -5.15
C MET A 134 -2.67 -10.43 -4.91
N TRP A 135 -3.52 -11.05 -5.73
CA TRP A 135 -3.82 -12.49 -5.65
C TRP A 135 -2.58 -13.37 -5.82
N ARG A 136 -1.67 -12.98 -6.70
CA ARG A 136 -0.38 -13.66 -6.82
C ARG A 136 0.51 -13.41 -5.59
N ALA A 137 0.57 -12.18 -5.12
CA ALA A 137 1.41 -11.83 -3.98
C ALA A 137 0.99 -12.54 -2.68
N VAL A 138 -0.32 -12.74 -2.43
CA VAL A 138 -0.80 -13.46 -1.23
C VAL A 138 -0.49 -14.95 -1.26
N GLN A 139 -0.22 -15.52 -2.43
CA GLN A 139 0.19 -16.92 -2.58
C GLN A 139 1.71 -17.09 -2.50
N THR A 140 2.47 -16.17 -3.11
CA THR A 140 3.92 -16.29 -3.29
C THR A 140 4.75 -15.53 -2.27
N GLN A 141 4.13 -14.62 -1.53
CA GLN A 141 4.80 -13.65 -0.63
C GLN A 141 5.78 -12.70 -1.36
N VAL A 142 5.71 -12.63 -2.69
CA VAL A 142 6.52 -11.70 -3.48
C VAL A 142 5.73 -10.42 -3.71
N TRP A 143 6.02 -9.40 -2.88
CA TRP A 143 5.36 -8.10 -2.90
C TRP A 143 6.08 -7.05 -3.74
N ARG A 144 7.37 -7.25 -3.97
CA ARG A 144 8.25 -6.38 -4.76
C ARG A 144 9.12 -7.23 -5.68
N ASP A 145 9.46 -6.67 -6.83
CA ASP A 145 10.42 -7.29 -7.76
C ASP A 145 11.81 -6.72 -7.48
N ASP A 146 12.41 -7.08 -6.37
CA ASP A 146 13.63 -6.41 -5.92
C ASP A 146 14.91 -6.88 -6.60
N ALA A 147 14.93 -7.90 -7.42
CA ALA A 147 16.18 -8.26 -8.12
C ALA A 147 16.09 -9.47 -9.05
N THR A 148 15.08 -10.29 -8.98
CA THR A 148 14.98 -11.45 -9.85
C THR A 148 13.63 -11.44 -10.54
N PRO A 149 13.56 -11.51 -11.87
CA PRO A 149 12.27 -11.71 -12.53
C PRO A 149 11.59 -12.91 -11.87
N PRO A 150 10.30 -12.78 -11.47
CA PRO A 150 9.60 -13.94 -10.94
C PRO A 150 9.76 -15.09 -11.92
N ALA A 151 10.07 -16.26 -11.40
CA ALA A 151 10.20 -17.45 -12.26
C ALA A 151 8.95 -17.52 -13.16
N PRO A 152 9.09 -17.92 -14.42
CA PRO A 152 7.95 -18.04 -15.33
C PRO A 152 6.81 -18.89 -14.75
N ASN A 153 7.12 -19.70 -13.75
CA ASN A 153 6.18 -20.48 -12.95
C ASN A 153 6.50 -20.26 -11.47
N ASP A 154 5.91 -19.19 -10.88
CA ASP A 154 6.07 -18.82 -9.48
C ASP A 154 5.21 -19.67 -8.51
N GLY A 155 4.53 -20.72 -9.03
CA GLY A 155 3.67 -21.60 -8.24
C GLY A 155 2.29 -21.01 -7.93
N ALA A 156 2.01 -19.75 -8.25
CA ALA A 156 0.69 -19.18 -8.02
C ALA A 156 -0.37 -19.79 -8.95
N GLU A 157 -1.58 -19.98 -8.44
CA GLU A 157 -2.72 -20.57 -9.16
C GLU A 157 -3.84 -19.55 -9.35
N TYR A 158 -4.50 -19.61 -10.50
CA TYR A 158 -5.65 -18.77 -10.79
C TYR A 158 -6.87 -19.22 -9.98
N ASN A 159 -7.53 -18.28 -9.33
CA ASN A 159 -8.83 -18.53 -8.71
C ASN A 159 -9.69 -17.26 -8.81
N ALA A 160 -10.82 -17.34 -9.51
CA ALA A 160 -11.68 -16.18 -9.76
C ALA A 160 -12.35 -15.65 -8.48
N GLU A 161 -12.71 -16.52 -7.51
CA GLU A 161 -13.28 -16.13 -6.22
C GLU A 161 -12.27 -15.35 -5.38
N GLY A 162 -11.02 -15.82 -5.31
CA GLY A 162 -9.94 -15.13 -4.60
C GLY A 162 -9.66 -13.75 -5.18
N ILE A 163 -9.63 -13.64 -6.52
CA ILE A 163 -9.47 -12.35 -7.21
C ILE A 163 -10.66 -11.43 -6.94
N ALA A 164 -11.90 -11.96 -7.03
CA ALA A 164 -13.13 -11.19 -6.75
C ALA A 164 -13.18 -10.67 -5.33
N HIS A 165 -12.76 -11.48 -4.36
CA HIS A 165 -12.66 -11.08 -2.95
C HIS A 165 -11.70 -9.90 -2.78
N LEU A 166 -10.49 -9.99 -3.35
CA LEU A 166 -9.51 -8.91 -3.28
C LEU A 166 -9.97 -7.65 -4.04
N ALA A 167 -10.66 -7.81 -5.18
CA ALA A 167 -11.22 -6.67 -5.90
C ALA A 167 -12.26 -5.90 -5.07
N ARG A 168 -13.10 -6.61 -4.27
CA ARG A 168 -14.02 -5.95 -3.33
C ARG A 168 -13.27 -5.18 -2.25
N ILE A 169 -12.29 -5.81 -1.61
CA ILE A 169 -11.47 -5.17 -0.58
C ILE A 169 -10.79 -3.91 -1.13
N LEU A 170 -10.17 -3.99 -2.30
CA LEU A 170 -9.46 -2.86 -2.90
C LEU A 170 -10.39 -1.70 -3.24
N ARG A 171 -11.61 -1.99 -3.72
CA ARG A 171 -12.63 -0.95 -3.95
C ARG A 171 -13.11 -0.30 -2.65
N ASP A 172 -13.30 -1.10 -1.61
CA ASP A 172 -13.74 -0.57 -0.31
C ASP A 172 -12.65 0.29 0.32
N GLN A 173 -11.38 -0.09 0.20
CA GLN A 173 -10.25 0.70 0.65
C GLN A 173 -10.12 2.03 -0.13
N GLU A 174 -10.28 2.00 -1.44
CA GLU A 174 -10.28 3.20 -2.27
C GLU A 174 -11.44 4.14 -1.90
N ARG A 175 -12.63 3.59 -1.69
CA ARG A 175 -13.78 4.36 -1.22
C ARG A 175 -13.52 4.96 0.14
N GLY A 176 -12.94 4.20 1.08
CA GLY A 176 -12.60 4.68 2.41
C GLY A 176 -11.69 5.92 2.37
N TRP A 177 -10.66 5.91 1.52
CA TRP A 177 -9.79 7.08 1.33
C TRP A 177 -10.57 8.28 0.78
N ARG A 178 -11.38 8.09 -0.28
CA ARG A 178 -12.14 9.19 -0.90
C ARG A 178 -13.15 9.80 0.08
N ASP A 179 -13.88 8.96 0.80
CA ASP A 179 -14.86 9.39 1.78
C ASP A 179 -14.20 10.17 2.93
N TRP A 180 -13.04 9.70 3.39
CA TRP A 180 -12.29 10.38 4.44
C TRP A 180 -11.74 11.73 3.95
N PHE A 181 -11.11 11.82 2.79
CA PHE A 181 -10.64 13.09 2.26
C PHE A 181 -11.79 14.09 2.08
N ALA A 182 -12.94 13.64 1.62
CA ALA A 182 -14.13 14.48 1.47
C ALA A 182 -14.66 14.97 2.83
N ALA A 183 -14.74 14.10 3.83
CA ALA A 183 -15.21 14.43 5.17
C ALA A 183 -14.31 15.46 5.88
N GLU A 184 -12.99 15.36 5.67
CA GLU A 184 -11.99 16.26 6.25
C GLU A 184 -11.75 17.53 5.41
N ASN A 185 -12.45 17.73 4.28
CA ASN A 185 -12.21 18.78 3.29
C ASN A 185 -10.74 18.85 2.82
N LEU A 186 -10.10 17.69 2.68
CA LEU A 186 -8.73 17.56 2.19
C LEU A 186 -8.70 17.41 0.68
N SER A 187 -7.72 18.05 0.05
CA SER A 187 -7.46 17.92 -1.40
C SER A 187 -6.07 17.27 -1.58
N PRO A 188 -5.96 15.95 -1.57
CA PRO A 188 -4.68 15.29 -1.76
C PRO A 188 -4.13 15.52 -3.18
N LEU A 189 -2.81 15.45 -3.34
CA LEU A 189 -2.22 15.33 -4.66
C LEU A 189 -2.55 13.95 -5.24
N GLU A 190 -3.38 13.92 -6.28
CA GLU A 190 -3.75 12.69 -6.97
C GLU A 190 -2.62 12.22 -7.89
N VAL A 191 -2.24 10.94 -7.74
CA VAL A 191 -1.25 10.25 -8.55
C VAL A 191 -1.83 8.94 -9.08
N SER A 192 -2.15 8.92 -10.37
CA SER A 192 -2.58 7.69 -11.03
C SER A 192 -1.40 6.73 -11.19
N PHE A 193 -1.62 5.44 -10.89
CA PHE A 193 -0.61 4.41 -11.16
C PHE A 193 -0.29 4.28 -12.65
N THR A 194 -1.26 4.58 -13.52
CA THR A 194 -1.06 4.58 -14.98
C THR A 194 -0.05 5.65 -15.38
N ASP A 195 -0.20 6.88 -14.87
CA ASP A 195 0.73 7.98 -15.16
C ASP A 195 2.11 7.70 -14.56
N LEU A 196 2.14 7.15 -13.34
CA LEU A 196 3.38 6.76 -12.67
C LEU A 196 4.16 5.70 -13.47
N VAL A 197 3.49 4.76 -14.11
CA VAL A 197 4.13 3.74 -14.96
C VAL A 197 4.55 4.30 -16.32
N ALA A 198 3.75 5.23 -16.88
CA ALA A 198 4.03 5.85 -18.16
C ALA A 198 5.27 6.76 -18.09
N ASP A 199 5.36 7.59 -17.06
CA ASP A 199 6.49 8.49 -16.81
C ASP A 199 6.78 8.62 -15.30
N PRO A 200 7.59 7.72 -14.73
CA PRO A 200 7.93 7.75 -13.31
C PRO A 200 8.69 9.02 -12.90
N GLN A 201 9.54 9.54 -13.78
CA GLN A 201 10.36 10.73 -13.50
C GLN A 201 9.48 11.98 -13.45
N ALA A 202 8.66 12.23 -14.47
CA ALA A 202 7.76 13.39 -14.48
C ALA A 202 6.75 13.32 -13.33
N THR A 203 6.22 12.13 -13.01
CA THR A 203 5.32 11.94 -11.87
C THR A 203 6.02 12.25 -10.55
N THR A 204 7.27 11.80 -10.37
CA THR A 204 8.07 12.11 -9.17
C THR A 204 8.37 13.60 -9.08
N ALA A 205 8.75 14.25 -10.19
CA ALA A 205 8.98 15.70 -10.25
C ALA A 205 7.73 16.50 -9.85
N LYS A 206 6.54 16.09 -10.30
CA LYS A 206 5.26 16.68 -9.89
C LYS A 206 5.04 16.59 -8.37
N VAL A 207 5.37 15.45 -7.77
CA VAL A 207 5.28 15.26 -6.32
C VAL A 207 6.27 16.17 -5.60
N LEU A 208 7.53 16.22 -6.04
CA LEU A 208 8.55 17.09 -5.45
C LEU A 208 8.12 18.56 -5.49
N LEU A 209 7.60 19.03 -6.62
CA LEU A 209 7.09 20.39 -6.76
C LEU A 209 5.95 20.69 -5.77
N ALA A 210 5.01 19.76 -5.59
CA ALA A 210 3.91 19.89 -4.64
C ALA A 210 4.38 19.93 -3.18
N LEU A 211 5.54 19.32 -2.89
CA LEU A 211 6.21 19.37 -1.59
C LEU A 211 7.10 20.62 -1.41
N GLY A 212 7.18 21.52 -2.40
CA GLY A 212 8.07 22.66 -2.38
C GLY A 212 9.55 22.29 -2.52
N LEU A 213 9.84 21.12 -3.08
CA LEU A 213 11.18 20.61 -3.32
C LEU A 213 11.58 20.78 -4.79
N ASP A 214 12.89 20.71 -5.06
CA ASP A 214 13.44 20.82 -6.42
C ASP A 214 12.99 19.63 -7.30
N PRO A 215 12.19 19.85 -8.35
CA PRO A 215 11.72 18.79 -9.24
C PRO A 215 12.85 18.14 -10.05
N ASP A 216 13.98 18.81 -10.26
CA ASP A 216 15.11 18.27 -11.01
C ASP A 216 15.84 17.15 -10.26
N LEU A 217 15.52 16.95 -8.97
CA LEU A 217 15.99 15.81 -8.18
C LEU A 217 15.24 14.51 -8.46
N ALA A 218 14.20 14.54 -9.30
CA ALA A 218 13.48 13.32 -9.68
C ALA A 218 14.42 12.32 -10.39
N PRO A 219 14.58 11.10 -9.89
CA PRO A 219 15.50 10.13 -10.45
C PRO A 219 15.07 9.71 -11.86
N PRO A 220 16.00 9.30 -12.73
CA PRO A 220 15.65 8.72 -14.01
C PRO A 220 14.79 7.47 -13.79
N PRO A 221 13.91 7.12 -14.76
CA PRO A 221 13.05 5.97 -14.63
C PRO A 221 13.88 4.70 -14.38
N PRO A 222 13.46 3.84 -13.46
CA PRO A 222 14.10 2.53 -13.31
C PRO A 222 13.97 1.76 -14.63
N LEU A 223 14.90 0.84 -14.88
CA LEU A 223 14.85 -0.03 -16.05
C LEU A 223 13.43 -0.60 -16.22
N LYS A 224 12.88 -0.50 -17.42
CA LYS A 224 11.49 -0.93 -17.71
C LYS A 224 11.30 -2.37 -17.29
N ARG A 225 10.35 -2.56 -16.36
CA ARG A 225 9.80 -3.87 -16.04
C ARG A 225 9.13 -4.44 -17.30
N GLN A 226 9.50 -5.66 -17.71
CA GLN A 226 8.72 -6.39 -18.69
C GLN A 226 7.38 -6.77 -18.04
N SER A 227 6.26 -6.37 -18.65
CA SER A 227 4.95 -6.72 -18.15
C SER A 227 4.81 -8.25 -18.13
N ASP A 228 4.42 -8.78 -16.97
CA ASP A 228 4.20 -10.20 -16.77
C ASP A 228 2.97 -10.66 -17.59
N GLY A 229 3.23 -11.44 -18.63
CA GLY A 229 2.20 -11.97 -19.53
C GLY A 229 1.11 -12.75 -18.80
N ARG A 230 1.48 -13.48 -17.74
CA ARG A 230 0.55 -14.27 -16.91
C ARG A 230 -0.46 -13.42 -16.16
N SER A 231 -0.05 -12.31 -15.56
CA SER A 231 -0.98 -11.39 -14.88
C SER A 231 -1.99 -10.82 -15.87
N ARG A 232 -1.56 -10.53 -17.10
CA ARG A 232 -2.45 -10.02 -18.15
C ARG A 232 -3.45 -11.09 -18.59
N GLU A 233 -3.01 -12.31 -18.83
CA GLU A 233 -3.86 -13.46 -19.15
C GLU A 233 -4.91 -13.69 -18.05
N TRP A 234 -4.50 -13.65 -16.78
CA TRP A 234 -5.42 -13.81 -15.65
C TRP A 234 -6.43 -12.68 -15.55
N ALA A 235 -6.03 -11.45 -15.82
CA ALA A 235 -6.94 -10.32 -15.81
C ALA A 235 -7.99 -10.40 -16.94
N GLU A 236 -7.57 -10.80 -18.14
CA GLU A 236 -8.48 -11.05 -19.27
C GLU A 236 -9.47 -12.17 -18.97
N ARG A 237 -8.97 -13.31 -18.47
CA ARG A 237 -9.80 -14.45 -18.06
C ARG A 237 -10.80 -14.05 -16.98
N TYR A 238 -10.34 -13.33 -15.96
CA TYR A 238 -11.19 -12.87 -14.86
C TYR A 238 -12.31 -11.96 -15.35
N ARG A 239 -12.04 -11.00 -16.24
CA ARG A 239 -13.07 -10.09 -16.78
C ARG A 239 -14.20 -10.84 -17.49
N VAL A 240 -13.87 -11.92 -18.23
CA VAL A 240 -14.86 -12.78 -18.87
C VAL A 240 -15.71 -13.52 -17.82
N GLU A 241 -15.06 -14.17 -16.87
CA GLU A 241 -15.76 -14.91 -15.80
C GLU A 241 -16.58 -14.00 -14.89
N ALA A 242 -16.07 -12.80 -14.55
CA ALA A 242 -16.72 -11.82 -13.71
C ALA A 242 -18.05 -11.33 -14.29
N THR A 243 -18.11 -11.12 -15.60
CA THR A 243 -19.36 -10.74 -16.30
C THR A 243 -20.43 -11.81 -16.13
N ALA A 244 -20.06 -13.09 -16.21
CA ALA A 244 -20.99 -14.21 -16.07
C ALA A 244 -21.45 -14.44 -14.62
N LYS A 245 -20.60 -14.12 -13.64
CA LYS A 245 -20.83 -14.41 -12.21
C LYS A 245 -21.24 -13.17 -11.38
N GLY A 246 -21.29 -11.98 -11.98
CA GLY A 246 -21.57 -10.72 -11.28
C GLY A 246 -20.48 -10.31 -10.30
N TYR A 247 -19.23 -10.66 -10.57
CA TYR A 247 -18.09 -10.24 -9.77
C TYR A 247 -17.68 -8.78 -10.09
N PRO A 248 -16.95 -8.11 -9.19
CA PRO A 248 -16.45 -6.75 -9.45
C PRO A 248 -15.44 -6.72 -10.60
N VAL A 249 -15.61 -5.78 -11.52
CA VAL A 249 -14.71 -5.49 -12.65
C VAL A 249 -14.33 -4.02 -12.67
#